data_85975454dd110727b9c171bee8df2ec7
#
_entry.id   85975454dd110727b9c171bee8df2ec7
#
_cell.length_a   1.000
_cell.length_b   1.000
_cell.length_c   1.000
_cell.angle_alpha   90.00
_cell.angle_beta   90.00
_cell.angle_gamma   90.00
#
_symmetry.space_group_name_H-M   'P 1'
#
loop_
_entity.id
_entity.type
_entity.pdbx_description
1 polymer ?
#
loop_
_entity_poly.entity_id
_entity_poly.type
_entity_poly.pdbx_seq_one_letter_code
_entity_poly.pdbx_strand_id
1 'polypeptide(L)'
;NHHYLCCVSIRYIMTHDLTDTIIALSTPPGAGAIGVIRLSGPKAIEVVDEVFHGKDLSQVEGYTVHFGKIKDEEGKVIDEVLATIFRGPKSYTKENVVEISCHGSSYIIEQIIHLFLRKGVRSANRGEFTLRAFLNGQMDLSQAEAVADLIASDSASSHDIAMKQMRGGFSDEIKELRQELIDFAALIELELDFGEEDVEFA
;
A
#
# COMPACT_ATOMS: atom_id res chain seq x y z
N ASN A 1 0.43 21.00 4.89
CA ASN A 1 -0.46 20.22 5.79
C ASN A 1 0.06 18.78 6.02
N HIS A 2 1.42 18.59 6.01
CA HIS A 2 2.06 17.27 6.19
C HIS A 2 1.94 16.69 7.61
N HIS A 3 1.80 17.52 8.64
CA HIS A 3 1.66 17.04 10.03
C HIS A 3 0.35 16.29 10.34
N TYR A 4 -0.69 16.43 9.52
CA TYR A 4 -1.97 15.73 9.72
C TYR A 4 -1.92 14.24 9.39
N LEU A 5 -1.10 13.82 8.44
CA LEU A 5 -1.00 12.41 8.03
C LEU A 5 -0.38 11.53 9.13
N CYS A 6 0.67 12.00 9.78
CA CYS A 6 1.37 11.24 10.83
C CYS A 6 0.50 11.05 12.09
N CYS A 7 -0.13 12.11 12.61
CA CYS A 7 -0.98 12.03 13.80
C CYS A 7 -2.29 11.26 13.59
N VAL A 8 -2.90 11.39 12.40
CA VAL A 8 -4.13 10.66 12.05
C VAL A 8 -3.82 9.17 11.88
N SER A 9 -2.68 8.82 11.28
CA SER A 9 -2.27 7.43 11.08
C SER A 9 -2.02 6.70 12.39
N ILE A 10 -1.33 7.31 13.35
CA ILE A 10 -1.04 6.69 14.66
C ILE A 10 -2.34 6.49 15.47
N ARG A 11 -3.23 7.47 15.47
CA ARG A 11 -4.52 7.36 16.17
C ARG A 11 -5.44 6.33 15.51
N TYR A 12 -5.33 6.17 14.19
CA TYR A 12 -6.06 5.17 13.40
C TYR A 12 -5.60 3.74 13.72
N ILE A 13 -4.28 3.49 13.81
CA ILE A 13 -3.69 2.19 14.17
C ILE A 13 -4.20 1.70 15.54
N MET A 14 -4.44 2.62 16.48
CA MET A 14 -4.91 2.30 17.83
C MET A 14 -6.40 1.95 17.90
N THR A 15 -7.19 2.19 16.85
CA THR A 15 -8.66 2.08 16.91
C THR A 15 -9.27 1.13 15.88
N HIS A 16 -8.48 0.61 14.92
CA HIS A 16 -9.01 -0.21 13.83
C HIS A 16 -8.29 -1.54 13.72
N ASP A 17 -9.07 -2.59 13.49
CA ASP A 17 -8.56 -3.90 13.11
C ASP A 17 -8.05 -3.83 11.66
N LEU A 18 -6.74 -3.91 11.48
CA LEU A 18 -6.10 -3.90 10.17
C LEU A 18 -6.06 -5.28 9.51
N THR A 19 -6.70 -6.27 10.12
CA THR A 19 -6.80 -7.64 9.58
C THR A 19 -8.03 -7.84 8.67
N ASP A 20 -8.86 -6.81 8.54
CA ASP A 20 -10.04 -6.82 7.67
C ASP A 20 -9.69 -6.65 6.18
N THR A 21 -10.65 -6.96 5.30
CA THR A 21 -10.53 -6.70 3.86
C THR A 21 -11.16 -5.36 3.53
N ILE A 22 -10.41 -4.54 2.79
CA ILE A 22 -10.79 -3.17 2.41
C ILE A 22 -10.96 -3.03 0.89
N ILE A 23 -11.77 -2.04 0.49
CA ILE A 23 -12.04 -1.71 -0.89
C ILE A 23 -12.02 -0.21 -1.13
N ALA A 24 -11.48 0.23 -2.26
CA ALA A 24 -11.66 1.60 -2.77
C ALA A 24 -11.49 1.68 -4.29
N LEU A 25 -12.03 2.76 -4.86
CA LEU A 25 -11.67 3.20 -6.21
C LEU A 25 -10.23 3.73 -6.19
N SER A 26 -9.37 3.19 -7.04
CA SER A 26 -7.95 3.57 -7.16
C SER A 26 -7.67 4.57 -8.28
N THR A 27 -8.61 4.77 -9.20
CA THR A 27 -8.57 5.82 -10.23
C THR A 27 -9.25 7.09 -9.72
N PRO A 28 -8.92 8.28 -10.29
CA PRO A 28 -9.61 9.51 -9.95
C PRO A 28 -11.12 9.38 -10.11
N PRO A 29 -11.94 10.02 -9.24
CA PRO A 29 -13.39 10.01 -9.38
C PRO A 29 -13.83 10.78 -10.62
N GLY A 30 -14.94 10.34 -11.23
CA GLY A 30 -15.51 10.94 -12.42
C GLY A 30 -15.72 9.93 -13.55
N ALA A 31 -16.38 10.37 -14.63
CA ALA A 31 -16.57 9.52 -15.79
C ALA A 31 -15.27 9.35 -16.58
N GLY A 32 -14.92 8.12 -16.89
CA GLY A 32 -13.74 7.76 -17.65
C GLY A 32 -13.99 6.52 -18.49
N ALA A 33 -13.02 6.09 -19.28
CA ALA A 33 -13.14 4.85 -20.04
C ALA A 33 -13.03 3.63 -19.12
N ILE A 34 -12.16 3.68 -18.11
CA ILE A 34 -11.87 2.58 -17.18
C ILE A 34 -11.82 3.11 -15.76
N GLY A 35 -12.42 2.37 -14.83
CA GLY A 35 -12.26 2.51 -13.39
C GLY A 35 -11.54 1.30 -12.82
N VAL A 36 -10.61 1.50 -11.90
CA VAL A 36 -9.92 0.43 -11.19
C VAL A 36 -10.33 0.45 -9.72
N ILE A 37 -10.97 -0.62 -9.29
CA ILE A 37 -11.37 -0.86 -7.90
C ILE A 37 -10.39 -1.84 -7.30
N ARG A 38 -9.78 -1.47 -6.16
CA ARG A 38 -8.81 -2.31 -5.46
C ARG A 38 -9.39 -2.85 -4.16
N LEU A 39 -9.21 -4.16 -3.95
CA LEU A 39 -9.45 -4.82 -2.68
C LEU A 39 -8.10 -5.28 -2.10
N SER A 40 -7.92 -5.18 -0.79
CA SER A 40 -6.74 -5.70 -0.08
C SER A 40 -7.15 -6.30 1.26
N GLY A 41 -6.56 -7.43 1.61
CA GLY A 41 -6.80 -8.12 2.86
C GLY A 41 -6.91 -9.64 2.71
N PRO A 42 -7.10 -10.36 3.84
CA PRO A 42 -7.05 -11.83 3.86
C PRO A 42 -8.13 -12.47 2.98
N LYS A 43 -9.30 -11.87 2.86
CA LYS A 43 -10.45 -12.39 2.09
C LYS A 43 -10.61 -11.74 0.70
N ALA A 44 -9.63 -10.93 0.23
CA ALA A 44 -9.81 -10.17 -1.01
C ALA A 44 -10.10 -11.06 -2.22
N ILE A 45 -9.39 -12.18 -2.37
CA ILE A 45 -9.60 -13.12 -3.48
C ILE A 45 -10.93 -13.87 -3.32
N GLU A 46 -11.24 -14.35 -2.13
CA GLU A 46 -12.43 -15.11 -1.81
C GLU A 46 -13.72 -14.32 -2.12
N VAL A 47 -13.82 -13.09 -1.60
CA VAL A 47 -15.03 -12.28 -1.80
C VAL A 47 -15.21 -11.82 -3.25
N VAL A 48 -14.11 -11.67 -4.00
CA VAL A 48 -14.21 -11.36 -5.43
C VAL A 48 -14.65 -12.59 -6.21
N ASP A 49 -14.10 -13.77 -5.91
CA ASP A 49 -14.45 -15.03 -6.57
C ASP A 49 -15.93 -15.36 -6.44
N GLU A 50 -16.55 -15.05 -5.30
CA GLU A 50 -18.00 -15.26 -5.07
C GLU A 50 -18.92 -14.54 -6.07
N VAL A 51 -18.51 -13.38 -6.59
CA VAL A 51 -19.31 -12.52 -7.48
C VAL A 51 -18.76 -12.47 -8.91
N PHE A 52 -17.55 -13.01 -9.10
CA PHE A 52 -16.88 -13.05 -10.38
C PHE A 52 -17.29 -14.29 -11.17
N HIS A 53 -17.86 -14.09 -12.34
CA HIS A 53 -18.26 -15.16 -13.24
C HIS A 53 -17.29 -15.25 -14.42
N GLY A 54 -16.34 -16.15 -14.30
CA GLY A 54 -15.27 -16.41 -15.23
C GLY A 54 -14.47 -17.62 -14.77
N LYS A 55 -13.17 -17.47 -14.66
CA LYS A 55 -12.28 -18.48 -14.09
C LYS A 55 -12.39 -18.45 -12.57
N ASP A 56 -12.24 -19.60 -11.91
CA ASP A 56 -12.10 -19.72 -10.45
C ASP A 56 -10.83 -18.99 -10.00
N LEU A 57 -11.01 -17.83 -9.31
CA LEU A 57 -9.90 -16.98 -8.88
C LEU A 57 -9.15 -17.56 -7.68
N SER A 58 -9.76 -18.49 -6.96
CA SER A 58 -9.13 -19.17 -5.83
C SER A 58 -7.97 -20.07 -6.28
N GLN A 59 -8.01 -20.58 -7.50
CA GLN A 59 -7.07 -21.55 -8.08
C GLN A 59 -6.03 -20.90 -9.00
N VAL A 60 -6.10 -19.58 -9.27
CA VAL A 60 -5.16 -18.94 -10.19
C VAL A 60 -3.89 -18.49 -9.48
N GLU A 61 -2.81 -18.38 -10.22
CA GLU A 61 -1.54 -17.82 -9.73
C GLU A 61 -1.63 -16.29 -9.55
N GLY A 62 -0.76 -15.76 -8.72
CA GLY A 62 -0.57 -14.32 -8.62
C GLY A 62 0.03 -13.73 -9.91
N TYR A 63 -0.18 -12.42 -10.11
CA TYR A 63 0.22 -11.69 -11.33
C TYR A 63 -0.47 -12.16 -12.62
N THR A 64 -1.71 -12.62 -12.49
CA THR A 64 -2.53 -13.03 -13.63
C THR A 64 -3.76 -12.15 -13.77
N VAL A 65 -4.24 -12.00 -14.99
CA VAL A 65 -5.42 -11.21 -15.34
C VAL A 65 -6.46 -12.12 -15.95
N HIS A 66 -7.70 -11.99 -15.48
CA HIS A 66 -8.81 -12.85 -15.91
C HIS A 66 -9.99 -12.00 -16.33
N PHE A 67 -10.52 -12.27 -17.52
CA PHE A 67 -11.76 -11.69 -18.01
C PHE A 67 -12.96 -12.43 -17.41
N GLY A 68 -13.98 -11.68 -17.00
CA GLY A 68 -15.22 -12.22 -16.46
C GLY A 68 -16.28 -11.14 -16.26
N LYS A 69 -17.33 -11.52 -15.54
CA LYS A 69 -18.49 -10.66 -15.27
C LYS A 69 -18.70 -10.55 -13.77
N ILE A 70 -18.97 -9.36 -13.29
CA ILE A 70 -19.49 -9.17 -11.92
C ILE A 70 -21.01 -9.19 -11.99
N LYS A 71 -21.62 -10.02 -11.13
CA LYS A 71 -23.07 -10.10 -10.98
C LYS A 71 -23.49 -9.65 -9.60
N ASP A 72 -24.67 -9.07 -9.52
CA ASP A 72 -25.33 -8.77 -8.26
C ASP A 72 -25.95 -10.02 -7.60
N GLU A 73 -26.58 -9.83 -6.46
CA GLU A 73 -27.20 -10.90 -5.67
C GLU A 73 -28.42 -11.54 -6.38
N GLU A 74 -29.01 -10.83 -7.36
CA GLU A 74 -30.13 -11.30 -8.19
C GLU A 74 -29.63 -12.04 -9.44
N GLY A 75 -28.30 -12.13 -9.64
CA GLY A 75 -27.67 -12.76 -10.80
C GLY A 75 -27.59 -11.87 -12.04
N LYS A 76 -27.97 -10.60 -11.95
CA LYS A 76 -27.88 -9.63 -13.03
C LYS A 76 -26.41 -9.18 -13.21
N VAL A 77 -25.98 -9.11 -14.44
CA VAL A 77 -24.63 -8.62 -14.77
C VAL A 77 -24.57 -7.12 -14.51
N ILE A 78 -23.63 -6.70 -13.65
CA ILE A 78 -23.31 -5.28 -13.41
C ILE A 78 -22.38 -4.78 -14.50
N ASP A 79 -21.28 -5.54 -14.76
CA ASP A 79 -20.29 -5.19 -15.79
C ASP A 79 -19.46 -6.40 -16.22
N GLU A 80 -18.80 -6.27 -17.37
CA GLU A 80 -17.72 -7.15 -17.82
C GLU A 80 -16.39 -6.53 -17.42
N VAL A 81 -15.56 -7.30 -16.70
CA VAL A 81 -14.38 -6.77 -16.01
C VAL A 81 -13.14 -7.62 -16.25
N LEU A 82 -11.97 -7.01 -15.97
CA LEU A 82 -10.71 -7.72 -15.81
C LEU A 82 -10.37 -7.77 -14.32
N ALA A 83 -10.21 -8.95 -13.75
CA ALA A 83 -9.71 -9.17 -12.41
C ALA A 83 -8.22 -9.49 -12.45
N THR A 84 -7.38 -8.64 -11.86
CA THR A 84 -5.95 -8.87 -11.68
C THR A 84 -5.69 -9.36 -10.28
N ILE A 85 -5.00 -10.49 -10.13
CA ILE A 85 -4.78 -11.16 -8.86
C ILE A 85 -3.34 -10.98 -8.40
N PHE A 86 -3.17 -10.53 -7.16
CA PHE A 86 -1.88 -10.45 -6.48
C PHE A 86 -1.97 -11.24 -5.18
N ARG A 87 -1.16 -12.28 -5.06
CA ARG A 87 -1.10 -13.08 -3.83
C ARG A 87 -0.01 -12.56 -2.91
N GLY A 88 -0.36 -12.38 -1.64
CA GLY A 88 0.61 -12.03 -0.61
C GLY A 88 1.75 -13.07 -0.51
N PRO A 89 2.99 -12.65 -0.21
CA PRO A 89 3.42 -11.29 0.08
C PRO A 89 3.78 -10.46 -1.17
N LYS A 90 3.63 -11.01 -2.38
CA LYS A 90 3.97 -10.33 -3.64
C LYS A 90 2.80 -9.46 -4.11
N SER A 91 2.56 -8.33 -3.41
CA SER A 91 1.52 -7.36 -3.72
C SER A 91 1.90 -5.99 -3.17
N TYR A 92 1.11 -4.96 -3.46
CA TYR A 92 1.35 -3.59 -2.98
C TYR A 92 1.35 -3.50 -1.44
N THR A 93 0.43 -4.20 -0.77
CA THR A 93 0.25 -4.17 0.68
C THR A 93 0.89 -5.37 1.40
N LYS A 94 1.54 -6.30 0.69
CA LYS A 94 1.91 -7.66 1.12
C LYS A 94 0.74 -8.55 1.54
N GLU A 95 -0.49 -8.09 1.41
CA GLU A 95 -1.71 -8.90 1.58
C GLU A 95 -2.14 -9.51 0.25
N ASN A 96 -3.21 -10.31 0.24
CA ASN A 96 -3.90 -10.64 -1.01
C ASN A 96 -4.56 -9.37 -1.55
N VAL A 97 -4.31 -9.06 -2.82
CA VAL A 97 -4.87 -7.90 -3.50
C VAL A 97 -5.55 -8.34 -4.78
N VAL A 98 -6.73 -7.78 -5.04
CA VAL A 98 -7.42 -7.92 -6.32
C VAL A 98 -7.71 -6.52 -6.87
N GLU A 99 -7.36 -6.30 -8.13
CA GLU A 99 -7.74 -5.10 -8.86
C GLU A 99 -8.77 -5.46 -9.92
N ILE A 100 -9.93 -4.83 -9.85
CA ILE A 100 -11.03 -5.00 -10.79
C ILE A 100 -11.04 -3.80 -11.72
N SER A 101 -10.68 -4.00 -12.97
CA SER A 101 -10.81 -3.00 -14.03
C SER A 101 -12.19 -3.15 -14.67
N CYS A 102 -13.05 -2.14 -14.48
CA CYS A 102 -14.42 -2.06 -15.00
C CYS A 102 -14.58 -0.84 -15.92
N HIS A 103 -15.72 -0.69 -16.58
CA HIS A 103 -16.02 0.54 -17.27
C HIS A 103 -16.12 1.70 -16.29
N GLY A 104 -15.54 2.87 -16.65
CA GLY A 104 -15.40 4.05 -15.79
C GLY A 104 -16.68 4.86 -15.62
N SER A 105 -17.83 4.21 -15.55
CA SER A 105 -19.12 4.81 -15.20
C SER A 105 -19.26 4.91 -13.68
N SER A 106 -19.59 6.10 -13.17
CA SER A 106 -19.83 6.27 -11.74
C SER A 106 -20.88 5.30 -11.20
N TYR A 107 -21.92 5.04 -11.99
CA TYR A 107 -22.96 4.08 -11.62
C TYR A 107 -22.40 2.65 -11.46
N ILE A 108 -21.60 2.17 -12.42
CA ILE A 108 -21.01 0.82 -12.37
C ILE A 108 -20.08 0.69 -11.18
N ILE A 109 -19.20 1.68 -10.97
CA ILE A 109 -18.24 1.72 -9.86
C ILE A 109 -18.97 1.66 -8.52
N GLU A 110 -20.01 2.49 -8.34
CA GLU A 110 -20.83 2.50 -7.13
C GLU A 110 -21.53 1.16 -6.89
N GLN A 111 -22.12 0.56 -7.92
CA GLN A 111 -22.77 -0.75 -7.80
C GLN A 111 -21.80 -1.84 -7.37
N ILE A 112 -20.59 -1.88 -7.95
CA ILE A 112 -19.56 -2.86 -7.59
C ILE A 112 -19.09 -2.62 -6.13
N ILE A 113 -18.80 -1.39 -5.75
CA ILE A 113 -18.38 -1.08 -4.37
C ILE A 113 -19.47 -1.45 -3.37
N HIS A 114 -20.73 -1.06 -3.62
CA HIS A 114 -21.85 -1.39 -2.74
C HIS A 114 -22.08 -2.91 -2.63
N LEU A 115 -21.88 -3.67 -3.70
CA LEU A 115 -21.96 -5.13 -3.66
C LEU A 115 -20.96 -5.70 -2.64
N PHE A 116 -19.71 -5.26 -2.68
CA PHE A 116 -18.68 -5.73 -1.73
C PHE A 116 -18.89 -5.22 -0.29
N LEU A 117 -19.39 -4.01 -0.12
CA LEU A 117 -19.75 -3.50 1.22
C LEU A 117 -20.85 -4.37 1.88
N ARG A 118 -21.85 -4.80 1.11
CA ARG A 118 -22.88 -5.75 1.60
C ARG A 118 -22.31 -7.12 1.98
N LYS A 119 -21.21 -7.53 1.35
CA LYS A 119 -20.49 -8.77 1.70
C LYS A 119 -19.53 -8.62 2.88
N GLY A 120 -19.57 -7.50 3.58
CA GLY A 120 -18.76 -7.25 4.77
C GLY A 120 -17.35 -6.75 4.50
N VAL A 121 -17.02 -6.40 3.26
CA VAL A 121 -15.78 -5.67 2.94
C VAL A 121 -15.94 -4.22 3.40
N ARG A 122 -14.93 -3.65 4.03
CA ARG A 122 -14.96 -2.27 4.51
C ARG A 122 -14.42 -1.29 3.47
N SER A 123 -15.02 -0.11 3.38
CA SER A 123 -14.44 0.98 2.60
C SER A 123 -13.09 1.41 3.19
N ALA A 124 -12.07 1.50 2.34
CA ALA A 124 -10.75 1.98 2.75
C ALA A 124 -10.78 3.47 3.10
N ASN A 125 -9.99 3.86 4.10
CA ASN A 125 -9.72 5.26 4.38
C ASN A 125 -8.66 5.81 3.42
N ARG A 126 -8.55 7.14 3.37
CA ARG A 126 -7.54 7.81 2.53
C ARG A 126 -6.13 7.37 2.95
N GLY A 127 -5.34 6.88 1.99
CA GLY A 127 -3.98 6.41 2.21
C GLY A 127 -3.85 5.05 2.91
N GLU A 128 -4.96 4.35 3.19
CA GLU A 128 -4.92 3.10 3.96
C GLU A 128 -4.16 1.97 3.27
N PHE A 129 -4.20 1.86 1.95
CA PHE A 129 -3.39 0.87 1.24
C PHE A 129 -1.88 1.11 1.45
N THR A 130 -1.45 2.37 1.38
CA THR A 130 -0.05 2.75 1.64
C THR A 130 0.32 2.54 3.10
N LEU A 131 -0.59 2.85 4.03
CA LEU A 131 -0.40 2.57 5.45
C LEU A 131 -0.21 1.08 5.71
N ARG A 132 -1.02 0.20 5.12
CA ARG A 132 -0.86 -1.25 5.23
C ARG A 132 0.44 -1.74 4.61
N ALA A 133 0.84 -1.18 3.47
CA ALA A 133 2.13 -1.47 2.86
C ALA A 133 3.30 -1.13 3.79
N PHE A 134 3.25 0.03 4.46
CA PHE A 134 4.24 0.42 5.47
C PHE A 134 4.23 -0.52 6.69
N LEU A 135 3.07 -0.80 7.27
CA LEU A 135 2.95 -1.66 8.47
C LEU A 135 3.40 -3.10 8.19
N ASN A 136 3.14 -3.60 7.00
CA ASN A 136 3.58 -4.92 6.55
C ASN A 136 5.06 -4.94 6.10
N GLY A 137 5.77 -3.81 6.21
CA GLY A 137 7.19 -3.71 5.87
C GLY A 137 7.48 -3.81 4.35
N GLN A 138 6.51 -3.43 3.50
CA GLN A 138 6.72 -3.34 2.05
C GLN A 138 7.55 -2.11 1.69
N MET A 139 7.40 -1.04 2.46
CA MET A 139 8.10 0.22 2.31
C MET A 139 8.35 0.84 3.69
N ASP A 140 9.33 1.72 3.80
CA ASP A 140 9.55 2.52 5.00
C ASP A 140 8.67 3.79 4.99
N LEU A 141 8.72 4.57 6.09
CA LEU A 141 7.90 5.76 6.24
C LEU A 141 8.19 6.81 5.16
N SER A 142 9.48 7.02 4.85
CA SER A 142 9.91 7.98 3.83
C SER A 142 9.38 7.61 2.44
N GLN A 143 9.41 6.31 2.10
CA GLN A 143 8.85 5.78 0.87
C GLN A 143 7.32 5.92 0.83
N ALA A 144 6.64 5.69 1.95
CA ALA A 144 5.19 5.83 2.04
C ALA A 144 4.73 7.30 1.86
N GLU A 145 5.50 8.26 2.39
CA GLU A 145 5.25 9.69 2.16
C GLU A 145 5.51 10.07 0.69
N ALA A 146 6.57 9.54 0.09
CA ALA A 146 6.91 9.79 -1.31
C ALA A 146 5.84 9.32 -2.32
N VAL A 147 5.00 8.32 -1.97
CA VAL A 147 3.87 7.91 -2.82
C VAL A 147 2.91 9.07 -3.07
N ALA A 148 2.58 9.85 -2.03
CA ALA A 148 1.69 10.99 -2.16
C ALA A 148 2.33 12.12 -2.99
N ASP A 149 3.62 12.38 -2.78
CA ASP A 149 4.36 13.40 -3.52
C ASP A 149 4.51 13.01 -5.00
N LEU A 150 4.71 11.73 -5.29
CA LEU A 150 4.78 11.23 -6.66
C LEU A 150 3.45 11.41 -7.41
N ILE A 151 2.31 11.12 -6.74
CA ILE A 151 0.98 11.31 -7.31
C ILE A 151 0.68 12.81 -7.54
N ALA A 152 1.16 13.68 -6.65
CA ALA A 152 0.96 15.13 -6.73
C ALA A 152 1.97 15.85 -7.63
N SER A 153 2.99 15.16 -8.13
CA SER A 153 4.05 15.77 -8.94
C SER A 153 3.51 16.32 -10.26
N ASP A 154 3.80 17.58 -10.54
CA ASP A 154 3.34 18.32 -11.74
C ASP A 154 4.51 18.81 -12.64
N SER A 155 5.74 18.49 -12.25
CA SER A 155 6.95 18.88 -12.97
C SER A 155 7.99 17.74 -12.97
N ALA A 156 8.91 17.75 -13.93
CA ALA A 156 10.00 16.78 -13.99
C ALA A 156 10.85 16.81 -12.72
N SER A 157 11.12 17.99 -12.17
CA SER A 157 11.92 18.15 -10.96
C SER A 157 11.23 17.56 -9.72
N SER A 158 9.92 17.82 -9.52
CA SER A 158 9.17 17.25 -8.39
C SER A 158 9.04 15.73 -8.52
N HIS A 159 8.84 15.23 -9.74
CA HIS A 159 8.81 13.80 -10.03
C HIS A 159 10.15 13.11 -9.69
N ASP A 160 11.29 13.68 -10.11
CA ASP A 160 12.60 13.08 -9.87
C ASP A 160 12.93 12.99 -8.37
N ILE A 161 12.58 14.03 -7.60
CA ILE A 161 12.74 14.04 -6.14
C ILE A 161 11.89 12.94 -5.50
N ALA A 162 10.59 12.88 -5.82
CA ALA A 162 9.68 11.88 -5.27
C ALA A 162 10.12 10.45 -5.65
N MET A 163 10.57 10.25 -6.88
CA MET A 163 11.07 8.94 -7.34
C MET A 163 12.36 8.53 -6.63
N LYS A 164 13.30 9.46 -6.38
CA LYS A 164 14.52 9.17 -5.60
C LYS A 164 14.15 8.72 -4.18
N GLN A 165 13.23 9.44 -3.54
CA GLN A 165 12.75 9.13 -2.20
C GLN A 165 12.01 7.79 -2.15
N MET A 166 11.12 7.52 -3.11
CA MET A 166 10.38 6.27 -3.20
C MET A 166 11.29 5.04 -3.41
N ARG A 167 12.45 5.22 -4.06
CA ARG A 167 13.47 4.18 -4.22
C ARG A 167 14.38 3.99 -3.00
N GLY A 168 14.11 4.67 -1.89
CA GLY A 168 14.86 4.55 -0.64
C GLY A 168 16.11 5.41 -0.55
N GLY A 169 16.36 6.31 -1.51
CA GLY A 169 17.59 7.11 -1.53
C GLY A 169 17.82 7.93 -0.25
N PHE A 170 16.77 8.46 0.36
CA PHE A 170 16.87 9.20 1.62
C PHE A 170 17.14 8.26 2.81
N SER A 171 16.50 7.09 2.83
CA SER A 171 16.71 6.09 3.89
C SER A 171 18.13 5.50 3.87
N ASP A 172 18.71 5.35 2.69
CA ASP A 172 20.08 4.85 2.55
C ASP A 172 21.10 5.91 3.00
N GLU A 173 20.90 7.18 2.66
CA GLU A 173 21.74 8.31 3.15
C GLU A 173 21.69 8.40 4.70
N ILE A 174 20.52 8.22 5.32
CA ILE A 174 20.39 8.21 6.79
C ILE A 174 21.09 7.01 7.41
N LYS A 175 20.99 5.82 6.80
CA LYS A 175 21.70 4.61 7.29
C LYS A 175 23.22 4.80 7.26
N GLU A 176 23.73 5.37 6.19
CA GLU A 176 25.15 5.68 6.04
C GLU A 176 25.62 6.67 7.14
N LEU A 177 24.93 7.80 7.29
CA LEU A 177 25.21 8.77 8.34
C LEU A 177 25.13 8.15 9.75
N ARG A 178 24.12 7.32 10.00
CA ARG A 178 23.98 6.60 11.27
C ARG A 178 25.18 5.69 11.52
N GLN A 179 25.67 4.97 10.50
CA GLN A 179 26.83 4.10 10.63
C GLN A 179 28.10 4.92 10.92
N GLU A 180 28.31 6.02 10.22
CA GLU A 180 29.44 6.93 10.49
C GLU A 180 29.43 7.45 11.94
N LEU A 181 28.25 7.82 12.48
CA LEU A 181 28.12 8.25 13.86
C LEU A 181 28.41 7.13 14.87
N ILE A 182 28.00 5.90 14.59
CA ILE A 182 28.30 4.72 15.42
C ILE A 182 29.81 4.45 15.42
N ASP A 183 30.44 4.47 14.26
CA ASP A 183 31.86 4.24 14.11
C ASP A 183 32.67 5.34 14.83
N PHE A 184 32.23 6.58 14.76
CA PHE A 184 32.81 7.70 15.48
C PHE A 184 32.65 7.55 17.00
N ALA A 185 31.48 7.15 17.48
CA ALA A 185 31.26 6.90 18.91
C ALA A 185 32.14 5.75 19.43
N ALA A 186 32.29 4.67 18.66
CA ALA A 186 33.17 3.56 19.00
C ALA A 186 34.65 3.98 19.10
N LEU A 187 35.10 4.87 18.20
CA LEU A 187 36.46 5.43 18.28
C LEU A 187 36.68 6.26 19.53
N ILE A 188 35.70 7.07 19.93
CA ILE A 188 35.77 7.85 21.17
C ILE A 188 35.81 6.94 22.41
N GLU A 189 34.97 5.91 22.48
CA GLU A 189 34.99 4.93 23.57
C GLU A 189 36.34 4.22 23.66
N LEU A 190 36.92 3.84 22.55
CA LEU A 190 38.22 3.19 22.48
C LEU A 190 39.35 4.13 22.99
N GLU A 191 39.29 5.41 22.63
CA GLU A 191 40.27 6.41 23.06
C GLU A 191 40.16 6.72 24.56
N LEU A 192 38.95 6.70 25.14
CA LEU A 192 38.69 6.84 26.55
C LEU A 192 39.23 5.64 27.36
N ASP A 193 38.95 4.40 26.89
CA ASP A 193 39.43 3.18 27.54
C ASP A 193 40.96 3.09 27.55
N PHE A 194 41.64 3.48 26.48
CA PHE A 194 43.11 3.52 26.43
C PHE A 194 43.71 4.74 27.15
N GLY A 195 42.94 5.84 27.29
CA GLY A 195 43.39 7.04 28.03
C GLY A 195 43.40 6.82 29.54
N GLU A 196 42.66 5.87 30.11
CA GLU A 196 42.70 5.53 31.54
C GLU A 196 43.85 4.58 31.90
N GLU A 197 44.43 3.82 30.95
CA GLU A 197 45.55 2.93 31.20
C GLU A 197 46.94 3.66 31.28
N ASP A 198 47.02 4.89 30.80
CA ASP A 198 48.31 5.66 30.75
C ASP A 198 48.61 6.50 32.01
N VAL A 199 47.93 6.32 33.14
CA VAL A 199 48.15 7.05 34.38
C VAL A 199 48.57 6.16 35.54
N GLU A 200 49.54 5.28 35.31
CA GLU A 200 50.43 4.76 36.36
C GLU A 200 51.89 5.06 36.02
N PHE A 201 52.30 6.31 36.27
CA PHE A 201 53.72 6.59 36.44
C PHE A 201 54.02 6.79 37.93
N ALA A 202 54.89 5.89 38.42
CA ALA A 202 55.56 5.91 39.72
C ALA A 202 56.35 7.19 39.97
#